data_6e1d73bf90568b006762d02bf99c5a81
#
_entry.id   6e1d73bf90568b006762d02bf99c5a81
#
_cell.length_a   1.000
_cell.length_b   1.000
_cell.length_c   1.000
_cell.angle_alpha   90.00
_cell.angle_beta   90.00
_cell.angle_gamma   90.00
#
_symmetry.space_group_name_H-M   'P 1'
#
loop_
_entity.id
_entity.type
_entity.pdbx_description
1 polymer ?
#
loop_
_entity_poly.entity_id
_entity_poly.type
_entity_poly.pdbx_seq_one_letter_code
_entity_poly.pdbx_strand_id
1 'polypeptide(L)'
;MTIRLVTFDLDNTLWHVDTVIRRAEKETHNWIQPRVPEYASYMTTENVASLRARVMEENPGIRHDVSALRIQMMRRAFEQCGLRRTEADAKAREAFAVFIRWRNTITFYDGAQDTLSTLSNRYQLAALTNGNADVQKVGLDSYFSFAISAADVGSSKPSPEMFLEAMHRAEVSPDHAVHVGDHPIDDIEGANRVGMHSIWVNFDGKTDRVPADATVTDLPSLVGAIATLEDS
;
A
#
# COMPACT_ATOMS: atom_id res chain seq x y z
N MET A 1 -25.26 7.44 13.88
CA MET A 1 -24.13 6.82 14.66
C MET A 1 -22.93 7.75 14.61
N THR A 2 -21.87 7.50 15.40
CA THR A 2 -20.71 8.41 15.45
C THR A 2 -19.46 7.70 14.98
N ILE A 3 -18.88 8.09 13.87
CA ILE A 3 -17.58 7.61 13.40
C ILE A 3 -16.48 8.23 14.27
N ARG A 4 -15.50 7.43 14.66
CA ARG A 4 -14.35 7.84 15.45
C ARG A 4 -13.02 7.55 14.75
N LEU A 5 -12.97 6.48 13.94
CA LEU A 5 -11.81 6.06 13.17
C LEU A 5 -12.13 6.06 11.68
N VAL A 6 -11.29 6.72 10.89
CA VAL A 6 -11.29 6.62 9.44
C VAL A 6 -9.97 6.01 9.00
N THR A 7 -10.01 4.84 8.40
CA THR A 7 -8.82 4.19 7.85
C THR A 7 -8.75 4.36 6.35
N PHE A 8 -7.55 4.55 5.81
CA PHE A 8 -7.32 4.77 4.39
C PHE A 8 -6.38 3.70 3.82
N ASP A 9 -6.73 3.15 2.68
CA ASP A 9 -5.71 2.65 1.77
C ASP A 9 -4.89 3.82 1.21
N LEU A 10 -3.72 3.54 0.67
CA LEU A 10 -2.80 4.56 0.17
C LEU A 10 -2.71 4.55 -1.36
N ASP A 11 -2.27 3.43 -1.94
CA ASP A 11 -2.00 3.28 -3.37
C ASP A 11 -3.30 3.28 -4.18
N ASN A 12 -3.40 4.10 -5.23
CA ASN A 12 -4.61 4.35 -6.02
C ASN A 12 -5.78 4.98 -5.23
N THR A 13 -5.64 5.15 -3.92
CA THR A 13 -6.61 5.89 -3.10
C THR A 13 -6.17 7.34 -2.89
N LEU A 14 -4.89 7.60 -2.63
CA LEU A 14 -4.35 8.95 -2.43
C LEU A 14 -3.41 9.43 -3.55
N TRP A 15 -2.91 8.52 -4.39
CA TRP A 15 -2.04 8.77 -5.57
C TRP A 15 -2.05 7.60 -6.54
N HIS A 16 -1.62 7.83 -7.79
CA HIS A 16 -1.46 6.78 -8.81
C HIS A 16 -0.23 5.90 -8.55
N VAL A 17 -0.42 4.67 -8.09
CA VAL A 17 0.68 3.75 -7.79
C VAL A 17 1.51 3.37 -9.01
N ASP A 18 0.88 3.12 -10.16
CA ASP A 18 1.60 2.68 -11.37
C ASP A 18 2.64 3.69 -11.84
N THR A 19 2.35 4.98 -11.73
CA THR A 19 3.29 6.05 -12.09
C THR A 19 4.49 6.06 -11.15
N VAL A 20 4.23 5.87 -9.85
CA VAL A 20 5.25 5.82 -8.79
C VAL A 20 6.15 4.60 -8.97
N ILE A 21 5.54 3.41 -9.12
CA ILE A 21 6.28 2.14 -9.28
C ILE A 21 7.13 2.16 -10.55
N ARG A 22 6.57 2.56 -11.69
CA ARG A 22 7.33 2.65 -12.96
C ARG A 22 8.54 3.55 -12.84
N ARG A 23 8.41 4.71 -12.18
CA ARG A 23 9.54 5.61 -11.93
C ARG A 23 10.57 4.98 -11.00
N ALA A 24 10.12 4.39 -9.88
CA ALA A 24 11.02 3.72 -8.95
C ALA A 24 11.79 2.56 -9.59
N GLU A 25 11.14 1.77 -10.43
CA GLU A 25 11.78 0.68 -11.19
C GLU A 25 12.80 1.20 -12.20
N LYS A 26 12.44 2.25 -12.96
CA LYS A 26 13.35 2.90 -13.91
C LYS A 26 14.63 3.41 -13.23
N GLU A 27 14.48 4.14 -12.13
CA GLU A 27 15.64 4.70 -11.42
C GLU A 27 16.48 3.61 -10.73
N THR A 28 15.85 2.55 -10.26
CA THR A 28 16.55 1.36 -9.74
C THR A 28 17.32 0.67 -10.85
N HIS A 29 16.72 0.50 -12.03
CA HIS A 29 17.40 -0.08 -13.20
C HIS A 29 18.61 0.76 -13.62
N ASN A 30 18.46 2.09 -13.71
CA ASN A 30 19.54 3.02 -14.04
C ASN A 30 20.72 2.90 -13.03
N TRP A 31 20.41 2.67 -11.76
CA TRP A 31 21.43 2.45 -10.74
C TRP A 31 22.12 1.08 -10.87
N ILE A 32 21.38 0.03 -11.21
CA ILE A 32 21.90 -1.36 -11.33
C ILE A 32 22.77 -1.51 -12.58
N GLN A 33 22.34 -0.97 -13.71
CA GLN A 33 22.95 -1.21 -15.04
C GLN A 33 24.48 -1.07 -15.09
N PRO A 34 25.10 0.00 -14.59
CA PRO A 34 26.56 0.14 -14.61
C PRO A 34 27.30 -0.73 -13.59
N ARG A 35 26.57 -1.37 -12.66
CA ARG A 35 27.11 -2.18 -11.54
C ARG A 35 26.98 -3.67 -11.76
N VAL A 36 25.93 -4.08 -12.46
CA VAL A 36 25.58 -5.47 -12.82
C VAL A 36 24.98 -5.46 -14.23
N PRO A 37 25.79 -5.31 -15.28
CA PRO A 37 25.30 -5.14 -16.66
C PRO A 37 24.41 -6.30 -17.14
N GLU A 38 24.65 -7.52 -16.67
CA GLU A 38 23.92 -8.73 -17.04
C GLU A 38 22.50 -8.78 -16.45
N TYR A 39 22.21 -7.95 -15.45
CA TYR A 39 20.93 -7.95 -14.75
C TYR A 39 19.74 -7.72 -15.69
N ALA A 40 19.84 -6.75 -16.60
CA ALA A 40 18.76 -6.45 -17.54
C ALA A 40 18.44 -7.64 -18.45
N SER A 41 19.47 -8.33 -18.93
CA SER A 41 19.30 -9.52 -19.78
C SER A 41 18.74 -10.71 -19.01
N TYR A 42 19.05 -10.82 -17.73
CA TYR A 42 18.53 -11.87 -16.87
C TYR A 42 17.06 -11.64 -16.48
N MET A 43 16.61 -10.40 -16.24
CA MET A 43 15.28 -10.05 -15.74
C MET A 43 14.21 -10.06 -16.84
N THR A 44 14.09 -11.19 -17.54
CA THR A 44 12.96 -11.46 -18.46
C THR A 44 11.68 -11.74 -17.65
N THR A 45 10.52 -11.62 -18.30
CA THR A 45 9.21 -11.92 -17.66
C THR A 45 9.18 -13.33 -17.07
N GLU A 46 9.73 -14.31 -17.77
CA GLU A 46 9.80 -15.71 -17.34
C GLU A 46 10.71 -15.86 -16.10
N ASN A 47 11.91 -15.28 -16.14
CA ASN A 47 12.84 -15.35 -15.01
C ASN A 47 12.31 -14.62 -13.78
N VAL A 48 11.64 -13.49 -13.94
CA VAL A 48 10.98 -12.76 -12.85
C VAL A 48 9.92 -13.62 -12.18
N ALA A 49 9.04 -14.26 -12.96
CA ALA A 49 7.98 -15.13 -12.43
C ALA A 49 8.57 -16.35 -11.70
N SER A 50 9.56 -17.02 -12.31
CA SER A 50 10.25 -18.16 -11.72
C SER A 50 10.99 -17.79 -10.43
N LEU A 51 11.68 -16.65 -10.44
CA LEU A 51 12.42 -16.13 -9.29
C LEU A 51 11.49 -15.80 -8.13
N ARG A 52 10.37 -15.12 -8.42
CA ARG A 52 9.34 -14.80 -7.43
C ARG A 52 8.76 -16.06 -6.79
N ALA A 53 8.37 -17.04 -7.61
CA ALA A 53 7.81 -18.30 -7.12
C ALA A 53 8.78 -19.03 -6.18
N ARG A 54 10.05 -19.14 -6.56
CA ARG A 54 11.09 -19.78 -5.75
C ARG A 54 11.33 -19.06 -4.43
N VAL A 55 11.42 -17.71 -4.45
CA VAL A 55 11.62 -16.94 -3.20
C VAL A 55 10.43 -17.11 -2.26
N MET A 56 9.20 -17.15 -2.79
CA MET A 56 7.99 -17.36 -1.99
C MET A 56 7.88 -18.81 -1.44
N GLU A 57 8.32 -19.81 -2.20
CA GLU A 57 8.36 -21.20 -1.76
C GLU A 57 9.36 -21.39 -0.61
N GLU A 58 10.56 -20.80 -0.72
CA GLU A 58 11.59 -20.87 0.32
C GLU A 58 11.23 -20.08 1.59
N ASN A 59 10.37 -19.06 1.46
CA ASN A 59 9.97 -18.14 2.53
C ASN A 59 8.45 -17.85 2.48
N PRO A 60 7.58 -18.75 2.94
CA PRO A 60 6.13 -18.64 2.74
C PRO A 60 5.50 -17.34 3.29
N GLY A 61 6.04 -16.77 4.37
CA GLY A 61 5.57 -15.52 4.98
C GLY A 61 5.96 -14.26 4.21
N ILE A 62 6.95 -14.35 3.31
CA ILE A 62 7.52 -13.18 2.61
C ILE A 62 6.53 -12.50 1.65
N ARG A 63 5.46 -13.19 1.25
CA ARG A 63 4.42 -12.66 0.35
C ARG A 63 3.73 -11.41 0.89
N HIS A 64 3.71 -11.24 2.21
CA HIS A 64 3.10 -10.09 2.88
C HIS A 64 4.10 -8.96 3.14
N ASP A 65 5.39 -9.20 2.89
CA ASP A 65 6.45 -8.18 2.96
C ASP A 65 7.03 -7.95 1.55
N VAL A 66 6.40 -7.03 0.81
CA VAL A 66 6.81 -6.70 -0.57
C VAL A 66 8.24 -6.11 -0.63
N SER A 67 8.72 -5.52 0.47
CA SER A 67 10.10 -5.01 0.57
C SER A 67 11.10 -6.14 0.68
N ALA A 68 10.89 -7.07 1.62
CA ALA A 68 11.73 -8.24 1.78
C ALA A 68 11.72 -9.12 0.51
N LEU A 69 10.54 -9.33 -0.09
CA LEU A 69 10.40 -10.06 -1.34
C LEU A 69 11.25 -9.43 -2.44
N ARG A 70 11.17 -8.11 -2.64
CA ARG A 70 11.94 -7.39 -3.67
C ARG A 70 13.45 -7.50 -3.42
N ILE A 71 13.91 -7.32 -2.18
CA ILE A 71 15.33 -7.48 -1.81
C ILE A 71 15.81 -8.90 -2.11
N GLN A 72 15.06 -9.93 -1.74
CA GLN A 72 15.44 -11.32 -1.99
C GLN A 72 15.48 -11.64 -3.49
N MET A 73 14.51 -11.13 -4.27
CA MET A 73 14.53 -11.29 -5.72
C MET A 73 15.76 -10.61 -6.35
N MET A 74 16.08 -9.38 -5.96
CA MET A 74 17.28 -8.67 -6.44
C MET A 74 18.56 -9.44 -6.08
N ARG A 75 18.69 -9.89 -4.83
CA ARG A 75 19.84 -10.68 -4.37
C ARG A 75 20.03 -11.92 -5.23
N ARG A 76 18.96 -12.71 -5.44
CA ARG A 76 19.00 -13.91 -6.27
C ARG A 76 19.36 -13.61 -7.72
N ALA A 77 18.79 -12.55 -8.29
CA ALA A 77 19.12 -12.12 -9.64
C ALA A 77 20.61 -11.76 -9.77
N PHE A 78 21.17 -11.05 -8.80
CA PHE A 78 22.59 -10.71 -8.79
C PHE A 78 23.49 -11.94 -8.64
N GLU A 79 23.09 -12.93 -7.84
CA GLU A 79 23.79 -14.23 -7.77
C GLU A 79 23.79 -14.93 -9.15
N GLN A 80 22.69 -14.90 -9.88
CA GLN A 80 22.61 -15.46 -11.23
C GLN A 80 23.45 -14.68 -12.26
N CYS A 81 23.69 -13.40 -12.00
CA CYS A 81 24.62 -12.56 -12.78
C CYS A 81 26.10 -12.73 -12.35
N GLY A 82 26.42 -13.72 -11.52
CA GLY A 82 27.78 -14.08 -11.15
C GLY A 82 28.34 -13.40 -9.88
N LEU A 83 27.55 -12.63 -9.15
CA LEU A 83 28.01 -12.04 -7.89
C LEU A 83 28.03 -13.11 -6.78
N ARG A 84 29.02 -13.02 -5.89
CA ARG A 84 29.03 -13.84 -4.67
C ARG A 84 27.90 -13.40 -3.74
N ARG A 85 27.36 -14.34 -2.97
CA ARG A 85 26.19 -14.12 -2.11
C ARG A 85 26.28 -12.88 -1.21
N THR A 86 27.43 -12.64 -0.59
CA THR A 86 27.64 -11.47 0.29
C THR A 86 27.61 -10.17 -0.47
N GLU A 87 28.19 -10.14 -1.67
CA GLU A 87 28.17 -8.99 -2.56
C GLU A 87 26.76 -8.75 -3.14
N ALA A 88 26.10 -9.82 -3.56
CA ALA A 88 24.71 -9.77 -4.06
C ALA A 88 23.75 -9.24 -2.99
N ASP A 89 23.88 -9.65 -1.72
CA ASP A 89 23.07 -9.14 -0.62
C ASP A 89 23.30 -7.63 -0.38
N ALA A 90 24.55 -7.20 -0.31
CA ALA A 90 24.86 -5.77 -0.15
C ALA A 90 24.30 -4.93 -1.30
N LYS A 91 24.53 -5.34 -2.54
CA LYS A 91 24.01 -4.63 -3.73
C LYS A 91 22.48 -4.64 -3.83
N ALA A 92 21.81 -5.72 -3.39
CA ALA A 92 20.35 -5.77 -3.37
C ALA A 92 19.78 -4.75 -2.38
N ARG A 93 20.39 -4.57 -1.22
CA ARG A 93 19.98 -3.55 -0.25
C ARG A 93 20.24 -2.13 -0.76
N GLU A 94 21.38 -1.89 -1.42
CA GLU A 94 21.67 -0.60 -2.04
C GLU A 94 20.68 -0.29 -3.18
N ALA A 95 20.40 -1.25 -4.06
CA ALA A 95 19.41 -1.11 -5.13
C ALA A 95 18.00 -0.87 -4.57
N PHE A 96 17.62 -1.58 -3.50
CA PHE A 96 16.36 -1.37 -2.80
C PHE A 96 16.29 0.01 -2.15
N ALA A 97 17.38 0.55 -1.62
CA ALA A 97 17.40 1.91 -1.09
C ALA A 97 17.11 2.96 -2.18
N VAL A 98 17.55 2.73 -3.42
CA VAL A 98 17.16 3.57 -4.56
C VAL A 98 15.68 3.41 -4.85
N PHE A 99 15.17 2.17 -4.93
CA PHE A 99 13.77 1.90 -5.18
C PHE A 99 12.86 2.58 -4.15
N ILE A 100 13.10 2.38 -2.86
CA ILE A 100 12.22 2.87 -1.80
C ILE A 100 12.22 4.41 -1.69
N ARG A 101 13.33 5.04 -2.04
CA ARG A 101 13.39 6.51 -2.16
C ARG A 101 12.40 7.02 -3.21
N TRP A 102 12.40 6.45 -4.41
CA TRP A 102 11.51 6.84 -5.50
C TRP A 102 10.07 6.37 -5.28
N ARG A 103 9.89 5.24 -4.60
CA ARG A 103 8.58 4.73 -4.17
C ARG A 103 7.85 5.71 -3.25
N ASN A 104 8.59 6.46 -2.44
CA ASN A 104 8.05 7.48 -1.53
C ASN A 104 8.10 8.90 -2.15
N THR A 105 8.37 9.03 -3.45
CA THR A 105 8.28 10.31 -4.17
C THR A 105 6.98 10.28 -4.98
N ILE A 106 5.92 10.80 -4.42
CA ILE A 106 4.56 10.71 -4.96
C ILE A 106 4.06 12.06 -5.46
N THR A 107 2.96 12.03 -6.20
CA THR A 107 2.10 13.18 -6.50
C THR A 107 0.71 12.78 -6.07
N PHE A 108 0.14 13.50 -5.11
CA PHE A 108 -1.21 13.24 -4.60
C PHE A 108 -2.27 13.49 -5.66
N TYR A 109 -3.39 12.80 -5.53
CA TYR A 109 -4.62 13.19 -6.22
C TYR A 109 -5.11 14.56 -5.74
N ASP A 110 -5.84 15.25 -6.58
CA ASP A 110 -6.41 16.55 -6.28
C ASP A 110 -7.28 16.50 -5.01
N GLY A 111 -7.06 17.44 -4.12
CA GLY A 111 -7.79 17.55 -2.87
C GLY A 111 -7.39 16.56 -1.77
N ALA A 112 -6.45 15.62 -2.01
CA ALA A 112 -6.09 14.58 -1.02
C ALA A 112 -5.65 15.17 0.33
N GLN A 113 -4.70 16.09 0.32
CA GLN A 113 -4.15 16.67 1.55
C GLN A 113 -5.18 17.55 2.28
N ASP A 114 -5.98 18.33 1.55
CA ASP A 114 -7.03 19.17 2.13
C ASP A 114 -8.14 18.31 2.77
N THR A 115 -8.50 17.20 2.13
CA THR A 115 -9.46 16.23 2.66
C THR A 115 -8.93 15.57 3.93
N LEU A 116 -7.68 15.08 3.93
CA LEU A 116 -7.06 14.50 5.11
C LEU A 116 -6.96 15.52 6.26
N SER A 117 -6.57 16.75 5.94
CA SER A 117 -6.52 17.84 6.93
C SER A 117 -7.89 18.11 7.54
N THR A 118 -8.95 18.15 6.73
CA THR A 118 -10.31 18.37 7.20
C THR A 118 -10.79 17.23 8.10
N LEU A 119 -10.55 15.98 7.66
CA LEU A 119 -10.99 14.79 8.40
C LEU A 119 -10.21 14.59 9.70
N SER A 120 -8.90 14.88 9.73
CA SER A 120 -8.06 14.72 10.93
C SER A 120 -8.44 15.66 12.07
N ASN A 121 -9.17 16.75 11.80
CA ASN A 121 -9.71 17.63 12.84
C ASN A 121 -10.93 17.02 13.57
N ARG A 122 -11.56 15.98 13.01
CA ARG A 122 -12.81 15.39 13.53
C ARG A 122 -12.66 13.93 13.92
N TYR A 123 -11.79 13.20 13.23
CA TYR A 123 -11.64 11.76 13.35
C TYR A 123 -10.19 11.38 13.59
N GLN A 124 -9.96 10.27 14.25
CA GLN A 124 -8.66 9.63 14.23
C GLN A 124 -8.45 9.00 12.85
N LEU A 125 -7.34 9.34 12.18
CA LEU A 125 -7.01 8.75 10.88
C LEU A 125 -5.91 7.72 11.02
N ALA A 126 -5.99 6.64 10.22
CA ALA A 126 -4.95 5.63 10.12
C ALA A 126 -4.76 5.17 8.66
N ALA A 127 -3.55 4.75 8.30
CA ALA A 127 -3.27 4.17 6.99
C ALA A 127 -3.16 2.65 7.07
N LEU A 128 -3.83 1.91 6.14
CA LEU A 128 -3.78 0.46 6.01
C LEU A 128 -3.33 0.08 4.60
N THR A 129 -2.11 -0.42 4.43
CA THR A 129 -1.57 -0.67 3.10
C THR A 129 -1.04 -2.10 2.90
N ASN A 130 -1.35 -2.70 1.75
CA ASN A 130 -0.69 -3.91 1.26
C ASN A 130 0.70 -3.62 0.66
N GLY A 131 1.00 -2.35 0.45
CA GLY A 131 2.26 -1.86 -0.10
C GLY A 131 3.33 -1.54 0.94
N ASN A 132 4.31 -0.76 0.51
CA ASN A 132 5.45 -0.33 1.33
C ASN A 132 5.69 1.19 1.27
N ALA A 133 4.64 1.97 1.04
CA ALA A 133 4.70 3.41 1.21
C ALA A 133 4.87 3.76 2.69
N ASP A 134 5.73 4.71 2.96
CA ASP A 134 6.03 5.19 4.30
C ASP A 134 5.36 6.56 4.49
N VAL A 135 4.35 6.62 5.36
CA VAL A 135 3.55 7.84 5.57
C VAL A 135 4.38 9.05 5.99
N GLN A 136 5.50 8.84 6.70
CA GLN A 136 6.41 9.93 7.07
C GLN A 136 7.17 10.44 5.84
N LYS A 137 7.69 9.54 5.00
CA LYS A 137 8.47 9.92 3.82
C LYS A 137 7.63 10.56 2.72
N VAL A 138 6.35 10.25 2.67
CA VAL A 138 5.41 10.90 1.72
C VAL A 138 4.79 12.17 2.30
N GLY A 139 5.09 12.55 3.55
CA GLY A 139 4.63 13.80 4.17
C GLY A 139 3.19 13.75 4.68
N LEU A 140 2.73 12.59 5.15
CA LEU A 140 1.37 12.38 5.68
C LEU A 140 1.34 12.10 7.19
N ASP A 141 2.49 12.11 7.86
CA ASP A 141 2.64 11.82 9.29
C ASP A 141 1.85 12.79 10.20
N SER A 142 1.59 14.01 9.74
CA SER A 142 0.77 14.97 10.48
C SER A 142 -0.73 14.66 10.47
N TYR A 143 -1.21 13.83 9.55
CA TYR A 143 -2.63 13.48 9.42
C TYR A 143 -2.96 12.13 10.05
N PHE A 144 -2.07 11.15 9.92
CA PHE A 144 -2.31 9.80 10.40
C PHE A 144 -1.75 9.59 11.81
N SER A 145 -2.60 9.14 12.74
CA SER A 145 -2.18 8.76 14.09
C SER A 145 -1.25 7.55 14.08
N PHE A 146 -1.46 6.64 13.12
CA PHE A 146 -0.61 5.47 12.88
C PHE A 146 -0.80 4.91 11.46
N ALA A 147 0.12 4.06 11.05
CA ALA A 147 0.01 3.29 9.82
C ALA A 147 0.26 1.80 10.13
N ILE A 148 -0.38 0.92 9.37
CA ILE A 148 -0.22 -0.53 9.44
C ILE A 148 -0.02 -1.04 8.02
N SER A 149 1.08 -1.74 7.80
CA SER A 149 1.35 -2.44 6.55
C SER A 149 1.06 -3.95 6.68
N ALA A 150 0.93 -4.63 5.55
CA ALA A 150 0.81 -6.08 5.52
C ALA A 150 2.01 -6.78 6.19
N ALA A 151 3.21 -6.19 6.11
CA ALA A 151 4.40 -6.71 6.76
C ALA A 151 4.33 -6.64 8.29
N ASP A 152 3.66 -5.61 8.85
CA ASP A 152 3.54 -5.42 10.31
C ASP A 152 2.69 -6.51 10.97
N VAL A 153 1.63 -6.96 10.28
CA VAL A 153 0.69 -7.98 10.79
C VAL A 153 0.89 -9.35 10.16
N GLY A 154 1.79 -9.48 9.18
CA GLY A 154 2.06 -10.74 8.47
C GLY A 154 0.90 -11.22 7.61
N SER A 155 -0.01 -10.33 7.21
CA SER A 155 -1.22 -10.63 6.45
C SER A 155 -1.64 -9.43 5.61
N SER A 156 -2.17 -9.67 4.40
CA SER A 156 -2.59 -8.61 3.46
C SER A 156 -4.12 -8.50 3.43
N LYS A 157 -4.66 -7.30 3.27
CA LYS A 157 -6.07 -7.11 2.89
C LYS A 157 -6.38 -8.02 1.67
N PRO A 158 -7.53 -8.68 1.59
CA PRO A 158 -8.75 -8.51 2.40
C PRO A 158 -8.81 -9.35 3.69
N SER A 159 -7.70 -9.91 4.14
CA SER A 159 -7.65 -10.62 5.44
C SER A 159 -7.88 -9.64 6.60
N PRO A 160 -8.50 -10.09 7.71
CA PRO A 160 -9.03 -9.19 8.72
C PRO A 160 -7.98 -8.51 9.60
N GLU A 161 -6.74 -9.00 9.64
CA GLU A 161 -5.74 -8.66 10.66
C GLU A 161 -5.44 -7.16 10.72
N MET A 162 -5.26 -6.49 9.55
CA MET A 162 -4.98 -5.05 9.54
C MET A 162 -6.16 -4.22 10.05
N PHE A 163 -7.37 -4.59 9.67
CA PHE A 163 -8.59 -3.88 10.11
C PHE A 163 -8.82 -4.05 11.61
N LEU A 164 -8.66 -5.28 12.13
CA LEU A 164 -8.78 -5.58 13.55
C LEU A 164 -7.71 -4.86 14.38
N GLU A 165 -6.48 -4.86 13.92
CA GLU A 165 -5.37 -4.14 14.55
C GLU A 165 -5.61 -2.62 14.57
N ALA A 166 -6.16 -2.06 13.49
CA ALA A 166 -6.50 -0.64 13.45
C ALA A 166 -7.58 -0.26 14.47
N MET A 167 -8.65 -1.04 14.54
CA MET A 167 -9.71 -0.85 15.54
C MET A 167 -9.20 -1.03 16.97
N HIS A 168 -8.32 -2.00 17.19
CA HIS A 168 -7.69 -2.23 18.48
C HIS A 168 -6.83 -1.03 18.92
N ARG A 169 -5.95 -0.52 18.05
CA ARG A 169 -5.11 0.66 18.34
C ARG A 169 -5.92 1.92 18.59
N ALA A 170 -7.04 2.07 17.90
CA ALA A 170 -7.92 3.22 18.05
C ALA A 170 -8.94 3.07 19.19
N GLU A 171 -9.01 1.90 19.82
CA GLU A 171 -9.99 1.56 20.88
C GLU A 171 -11.44 1.83 20.44
N VAL A 172 -11.80 1.37 19.23
CA VAL A 172 -13.15 1.53 18.66
C VAL A 172 -13.75 0.19 18.27
N SER A 173 -15.07 0.09 18.33
CA SER A 173 -15.83 -1.02 17.75
C SER A 173 -16.06 -0.79 16.24
N PRO A 174 -16.37 -1.86 15.47
CA PRO A 174 -16.52 -1.77 14.02
C PRO A 174 -17.51 -0.72 13.55
N ASP A 175 -18.63 -0.55 14.25
CA ASP A 175 -19.70 0.42 13.95
C ASP A 175 -19.28 1.89 14.13
N HIS A 176 -18.11 2.15 14.72
CA HIS A 176 -17.50 3.47 14.85
C HIS A 176 -16.29 3.67 13.90
N ALA A 177 -16.07 2.75 12.97
CA ALA A 177 -14.94 2.77 12.06
C ALA A 177 -15.40 2.68 10.61
N VAL A 178 -14.74 3.45 9.73
CA VAL A 178 -14.94 3.39 8.29
C VAL A 178 -13.60 3.21 7.58
N HIS A 179 -13.56 2.33 6.58
CA HIS A 179 -12.42 2.17 5.69
C HIS A 179 -12.68 2.82 4.34
N VAL A 180 -11.70 3.55 3.84
CA VAL A 180 -11.71 4.23 2.54
C VAL A 180 -10.66 3.60 1.64
N GLY A 181 -11.04 3.09 0.49
CA GLY A 181 -10.12 2.48 -0.46
C GLY A 181 -10.67 2.34 -1.87
N ASP A 182 -9.78 2.01 -2.83
CA ASP A 182 -10.12 1.88 -4.25
C ASP A 182 -10.42 0.44 -4.69
N HIS A 183 -9.94 -0.56 -3.93
CA HIS A 183 -10.01 -1.95 -4.34
C HIS A 183 -11.26 -2.66 -3.80
N PRO A 184 -12.20 -3.12 -4.69
CA PRO A 184 -13.47 -3.72 -4.25
C PRO A 184 -13.32 -4.88 -3.27
N ILE A 185 -12.33 -5.74 -3.47
CA ILE A 185 -12.11 -6.93 -2.64
C ILE A 185 -11.25 -6.61 -1.42
N ASP A 186 -10.06 -6.03 -1.65
CA ASP A 186 -9.09 -5.82 -0.58
C ASP A 186 -9.59 -4.83 0.46
N ASP A 187 -10.20 -3.74 0.02
CA ASP A 187 -10.65 -2.66 0.90
C ASP A 187 -12.10 -2.85 1.34
N ILE A 188 -13.01 -2.93 0.37
CA ILE A 188 -14.45 -2.86 0.66
C ILE A 188 -14.95 -4.18 1.26
N GLU A 189 -14.74 -5.31 0.59
CA GLU A 189 -15.13 -6.59 1.19
C GLU A 189 -14.32 -6.89 2.46
N GLY A 190 -13.03 -6.52 2.49
CA GLY A 190 -12.18 -6.71 3.66
C GLY A 190 -12.73 -5.99 4.89
N ALA A 191 -13.09 -4.71 4.78
CA ALA A 191 -13.68 -3.91 5.84
C ALA A 191 -15.06 -4.45 6.26
N ASN A 192 -15.92 -4.77 5.30
CA ASN A 192 -17.26 -5.29 5.56
C ASN A 192 -17.23 -6.62 6.34
N ARG A 193 -16.25 -7.50 6.06
CA ARG A 193 -16.09 -8.79 6.77
C ARG A 193 -15.82 -8.65 8.26
N VAL A 194 -15.26 -7.53 8.68
CA VAL A 194 -15.01 -7.23 10.10
C VAL A 194 -16.07 -6.32 10.70
N GLY A 195 -17.11 -5.96 9.94
CA GLY A 195 -18.22 -5.12 10.38
C GLY A 195 -17.93 -3.62 10.39
N MET A 196 -16.82 -3.18 9.80
CA MET A 196 -16.54 -1.77 9.55
C MET A 196 -17.41 -1.25 8.41
N HIS A 197 -17.74 0.04 8.45
CA HIS A 197 -18.25 0.74 7.29
C HIS A 197 -17.19 0.86 6.20
N SER A 198 -17.63 1.02 4.94
CA SER A 198 -16.72 1.14 3.83
C SER A 198 -17.15 2.23 2.83
N ILE A 199 -16.18 2.99 2.33
CA ILE A 199 -16.38 3.96 1.25
C ILE A 199 -15.46 3.60 0.09
N TRP A 200 -16.06 3.33 -1.05
CA TRP A 200 -15.34 3.02 -2.27
C TRP A 200 -14.94 4.29 -3.02
N VAL A 201 -13.63 4.48 -3.24
CA VAL A 201 -13.09 5.54 -4.07
C VAL A 201 -13.01 5.03 -5.52
N ASN A 202 -13.89 5.52 -6.37
CA ASN A 202 -14.07 5.06 -7.74
C ASN A 202 -13.80 6.19 -8.75
N PHE A 203 -12.55 6.59 -8.88
CA PHE A 203 -12.14 7.66 -9.81
C PHE A 203 -12.46 7.36 -11.27
N ASP A 204 -12.43 6.09 -11.68
CA ASP A 204 -12.63 5.66 -13.06
C ASP A 204 -14.12 5.55 -13.44
N GLY A 205 -15.05 5.74 -12.52
CA GLY A 205 -16.47 5.57 -12.74
C GLY A 205 -16.86 4.14 -13.12
N LYS A 206 -16.17 3.12 -12.57
CA LYS A 206 -16.50 1.70 -12.80
C LYS A 206 -17.93 1.41 -12.38
N THR A 207 -18.62 0.58 -13.16
CA THR A 207 -20.04 0.23 -12.94
C THR A 207 -20.24 -1.05 -12.14
N ASP A 208 -19.17 -1.60 -11.57
CA ASP A 208 -19.22 -2.81 -10.75
C ASP A 208 -20.12 -2.58 -9.52
N ARG A 209 -20.88 -3.60 -9.16
CA ARG A 209 -21.62 -3.59 -7.90
C ARG A 209 -20.67 -3.94 -6.76
N VAL A 210 -20.19 -2.91 -6.10
CA VAL A 210 -19.35 -3.04 -4.90
C VAL A 210 -20.21 -2.78 -3.68
N PRO A 211 -20.22 -3.65 -2.66
CA PRO A 211 -21.08 -3.53 -1.48
C PRO A 211 -20.56 -2.49 -0.47
N ALA A 212 -20.19 -1.30 -0.95
CA ALA A 212 -19.77 -0.18 -0.11
C ALA A 212 -20.99 0.58 0.43
N ASP A 213 -20.88 1.12 1.64
CA ASP A 213 -21.92 1.99 2.22
C ASP A 213 -22.05 3.32 1.47
N ALA A 214 -20.93 3.81 0.90
CA ALA A 214 -20.92 4.95 0.00
C ALA A 214 -19.87 4.77 -1.10
N THR A 215 -20.07 5.48 -2.23
CA THR A 215 -19.10 5.55 -3.33
C THR A 215 -18.83 7.01 -3.66
N VAL A 216 -17.56 7.37 -3.80
CA VAL A 216 -17.13 8.71 -4.21
C VAL A 216 -16.25 8.64 -5.45
N THR A 217 -16.28 9.68 -6.27
CA THR A 217 -15.46 9.80 -7.49
C THR A 217 -14.33 10.84 -7.36
N ASP A 218 -14.26 11.49 -6.22
CA ASP A 218 -13.19 12.43 -5.84
C ASP A 218 -12.99 12.43 -4.33
N LEU A 219 -11.83 12.86 -3.87
CA LEU A 219 -11.50 12.85 -2.44
C LEU A 219 -12.24 13.91 -1.61
N PRO A 220 -12.48 15.15 -2.10
CA PRO A 220 -13.27 16.13 -1.34
C PRO A 220 -14.65 15.65 -0.95
N SER A 221 -15.29 14.80 -1.76
CA SER A 221 -16.62 14.23 -1.49
C SER A 221 -16.64 13.27 -0.27
N LEU A 222 -15.49 12.78 0.19
CA LEU A 222 -15.39 11.92 1.37
C LEU A 222 -15.93 12.59 2.64
N VAL A 223 -15.73 13.90 2.80
CA VAL A 223 -16.21 14.64 3.98
C VAL A 223 -17.72 14.55 4.11
N GLY A 224 -18.43 14.74 3.00
CA GLY A 224 -19.91 14.60 2.96
C GLY A 224 -20.38 13.15 3.08
N ALA A 225 -19.67 12.21 2.45
CA ALA A 225 -20.00 10.79 2.52
C ALA A 225 -19.94 10.27 3.96
N ILE A 226 -18.87 10.58 4.69
CA ILE A 226 -18.73 10.17 6.11
C ILE A 226 -19.81 10.83 6.98
N ALA A 227 -20.12 12.11 6.76
CA ALA A 227 -21.18 12.77 7.51
C ALA A 227 -22.56 12.12 7.28
N THR A 228 -22.85 11.68 6.03
CA THR A 228 -24.09 10.97 5.71
C THR A 228 -24.18 9.61 6.43
N LEU A 229 -23.06 8.89 6.59
CA LEU A 229 -23.02 7.65 7.36
C LEU A 229 -23.34 7.90 8.86
N GLU A 230 -22.91 9.03 9.42
CA GLU A 230 -23.19 9.37 10.82
C GLU A 230 -24.68 9.64 11.08
N ASP A 231 -25.40 10.14 10.08
CA ASP A 231 -26.83 10.49 10.16
C ASP A 231 -27.76 9.27 9.91
N SER A 232 -27.21 8.12 9.50
CA SER A 232 -27.94 6.88 9.22
C SER A 232 -28.03 5.99 10.45
#